data_49c5a1403fcb0053fa1803fe4a0a5dff
#
_entry.id   49c5a1403fcb0053fa1803fe4a0a5dff
#
_cell.length_a   1.000
_cell.length_b   1.000
_cell.length_c   1.000
_cell.angle_alpha   90.00
_cell.angle_beta   90.00
_cell.angle_gamma   90.00
#
_symmetry.space_group_name_H-M   'P 1'
#
loop_
_entity.id
_entity.type
_entity.pdbx_description
1 polymer ?
#
loop_
_entity_poly.entity_id
_entity_poly.type
_entity_poly.pdbx_seq_one_letter_code
_entity_poly.pdbx_strand_id
1 'polypeptide(L)'
;MRRLVAVFIFLAAGIAALARPFIVLAYNVENLHDVDGVAQFEDYQPSKYSKAHALTKLTNIARVVAQFEGGRGPDVILFEEIEVDFTPSKTPPDYDAILARYAGLTIEEMLGPKFDAAIGDLPAEALLAKAFADRGLTGYHVIAADNIRTPESTHSLEQKCVVFTRFPVKHVRSHPTLDARAILEVEVEVDGAPLYLFDNHWKSGASDPATEPIRVANARTLRARLDEILRADPNADIVIGGDFNSQYNQKQRYPKMKVTGINDVLGSQGNELAVRSPARDLYNLWFELPAADRGSDTFHGEWGTLMQLIVSRGLYDFRGVQYVDGSFGVAKFPGLNMEPDGTPKRWSFDGPAGSGFSDHFPVFAKFITVPDGRTERYLPLHNAAADRGGPPPETKIDFSRIDLEKIALTADSLPKGATLRTEANKGKIVRVEGRVARGTRLAVEFLGETYDVWSFDAKLRAELRAAHKAGEPFRFYGELGQYKERWQFVIQDASWVK
;
A
#
# COMPACT_ATOMS: atom_id res chain seq x y z
N MET A 1 6.53 61.97 -49.21
CA MET A 1 5.76 61.12 -48.29
C MET A 1 6.49 59.81 -48.17
N ARG A 2 7.29 59.62 -47.11
CA ARG A 2 7.93 58.33 -46.79
C ARG A 2 7.07 57.61 -45.72
N ARG A 3 6.52 56.47 -46.07
CA ARG A 3 5.78 55.61 -45.11
C ARG A 3 6.78 54.76 -44.27
N LEU A 4 6.87 55.05 -43.00
CA LEU A 4 7.52 54.15 -42.04
C LEU A 4 6.62 52.92 -41.79
N VAL A 5 7.14 51.75 -42.09
CA VAL A 5 6.53 50.47 -41.68
C VAL A 5 7.20 50.09 -40.36
N ALA A 6 6.43 50.12 -39.26
CA ALA A 6 6.85 49.61 -37.96
C ALA A 6 6.63 48.11 -37.92
N VAL A 7 7.73 47.35 -37.86
CA VAL A 7 7.71 45.90 -37.64
C VAL A 7 7.68 45.67 -36.11
N PHE A 8 6.56 45.22 -35.61
CA PHE A 8 6.45 44.70 -34.22
C PHE A 8 7.00 43.27 -34.18
N ILE A 9 8.18 43.10 -33.62
CA ILE A 9 8.71 41.80 -33.26
C ILE A 9 8.10 41.42 -31.90
N PHE A 10 7.13 40.52 -31.90
CA PHE A 10 6.67 39.85 -30.68
C PHE A 10 7.77 38.88 -30.22
N LEU A 11 8.56 39.28 -29.24
CA LEU A 11 9.33 38.31 -28.43
C LEU A 11 8.35 37.57 -27.56
N ALA A 12 7.97 36.36 -27.96
CA ALA A 12 7.37 35.39 -27.06
C ALA A 12 8.48 34.96 -26.08
N ALA A 13 8.57 35.61 -24.93
CA ALA A 13 9.33 35.14 -23.81
C ALA A 13 8.59 33.85 -23.31
N GLY A 14 9.02 32.70 -23.78
CA GLY A 14 8.64 31.44 -23.20
C GLY A 14 9.08 31.49 -21.73
N ILE A 15 8.12 31.59 -20.81
CA ILE A 15 8.34 31.35 -19.40
C ILE A 15 8.75 29.88 -19.35
N ALA A 16 10.04 29.59 -19.26
CA ALA A 16 10.50 28.25 -18.91
C ALA A 16 9.86 27.92 -17.55
N ALA A 17 8.84 27.13 -17.56
CA ALA A 17 8.25 26.61 -16.32
C ALA A 17 9.40 25.99 -15.54
N LEU A 18 9.70 26.53 -14.36
CA LEU A 18 10.68 25.92 -13.46
C LEU A 18 10.20 24.49 -13.20
N ALA A 19 11.01 23.52 -13.60
CA ALA A 19 10.72 22.11 -13.36
C ALA A 19 10.41 21.91 -11.88
N ARG A 20 9.19 21.52 -11.59
CA ARG A 20 8.68 21.30 -10.23
C ARG A 20 8.81 19.83 -9.90
N PRO A 21 9.37 19.45 -8.72
CA PRO A 21 9.28 18.08 -8.26
C PRO A 21 7.83 17.67 -8.11
N PHE A 22 7.53 16.43 -8.47
CA PHE A 22 6.22 15.79 -8.26
C PHE A 22 6.39 14.47 -7.53
N ILE A 23 5.32 13.97 -6.93
CA ILE A 23 5.34 12.75 -6.12
C ILE A 23 4.52 11.66 -6.83
N VAL A 24 5.10 10.45 -6.88
CA VAL A 24 4.39 9.20 -7.13
C VAL A 24 4.25 8.45 -5.81
N LEU A 25 3.02 8.10 -5.44
CA LEU A 25 2.66 7.33 -4.26
C LEU A 25 2.07 5.98 -4.71
N ALA A 26 2.44 4.86 -4.05
CA ALA A 26 1.75 3.58 -4.16
C ALA A 26 1.10 3.25 -2.82
N TYR A 27 -0.19 2.89 -2.84
CA TYR A 27 -0.98 2.70 -1.62
C TYR A 27 -2.01 1.58 -1.76
N ASN A 28 -1.70 0.40 -1.22
CA ASN A 28 -2.69 -0.62 -0.95
C ASN A 28 -3.60 -0.15 0.20
N VAL A 29 -4.90 -0.02 -0.06
CA VAL A 29 -5.85 0.55 0.87
C VAL A 29 -6.60 -0.48 1.72
N GLU A 30 -6.21 -1.76 1.70
CA GLU A 30 -6.84 -2.86 2.44
C GLU A 30 -8.37 -2.91 2.20
N ASN A 31 -8.76 -3.21 0.95
CA ASN A 31 -10.15 -3.43 0.52
C ASN A 31 -11.08 -2.20 0.66
N LEU A 32 -10.97 -1.25 -0.26
CA LEU A 32 -11.98 -0.20 -0.41
C LEU A 32 -13.14 -0.72 -1.26
N HIS A 33 -14.32 -0.85 -0.66
CA HIS A 33 -15.57 -1.25 -1.30
C HIS A 33 -16.54 -0.08 -1.42
N ASP A 34 -17.43 -0.13 -2.40
CA ASP A 34 -18.55 0.77 -2.53
C ASP A 34 -19.73 0.41 -1.58
N VAL A 35 -20.92 0.87 -1.85
CA VAL A 35 -22.07 0.75 -0.95
C VAL A 35 -23.31 0.20 -1.65
N ASP A 36 -23.14 -0.45 -2.79
CA ASP A 36 -24.23 -1.04 -3.57
C ASP A 36 -24.76 -2.35 -2.93
N GLY A 37 -24.00 -2.96 -2.04
CA GLY A 37 -24.35 -4.18 -1.33
C GLY A 37 -24.01 -5.46 -2.09
N VAL A 38 -23.19 -5.38 -3.12
CA VAL A 38 -22.75 -6.50 -3.96
C VAL A 38 -21.24 -6.68 -3.84
N ALA A 39 -20.77 -7.47 -2.90
CA ALA A 39 -19.35 -7.80 -2.72
C ALA A 39 -19.16 -9.32 -2.71
N GLN A 40 -18.01 -9.81 -3.17
CA GLN A 40 -17.65 -11.24 -3.08
C GLN A 40 -17.14 -11.60 -1.68
N PHE A 41 -16.48 -10.67 -0.99
CA PHE A 41 -15.97 -10.90 0.35
C PHE A 41 -17.09 -10.79 1.39
N GLU A 42 -17.22 -11.83 2.24
CA GLU A 42 -18.25 -11.87 3.29
C GLU A 42 -18.21 -10.68 4.25
N ASP A 43 -17.01 -10.15 4.53
CA ASP A 43 -16.83 -9.02 5.46
C ASP A 43 -17.34 -7.71 4.87
N TYR A 44 -17.53 -7.62 3.55
CA TYR A 44 -18.03 -6.45 2.85
C TYR A 44 -19.50 -6.57 2.41
N GLN A 45 -20.16 -7.66 2.74
CA GLN A 45 -21.59 -7.80 2.55
C GLN A 45 -22.38 -6.84 3.46
N PRO A 46 -23.61 -6.43 3.08
CA PRO A 46 -24.41 -5.43 3.84
C PRO A 46 -24.68 -5.77 5.30
N SER A 47 -24.54 -7.04 5.69
CA SER A 47 -24.67 -7.47 7.08
C SER A 47 -23.51 -7.02 7.99
N LYS A 48 -22.35 -6.71 7.40
CA LYS A 48 -21.14 -6.32 8.13
C LYS A 48 -20.60 -4.95 7.69
N TYR A 49 -20.70 -4.61 6.41
CA TYR A 49 -20.20 -3.36 5.85
C TYR A 49 -21.35 -2.38 5.59
N SER A 50 -21.26 -1.22 6.17
CA SER A 50 -22.28 -0.16 6.07
C SER A 50 -21.73 1.07 5.39
N LYS A 51 -22.61 1.98 4.98
CA LYS A 51 -22.24 3.32 4.46
C LYS A 51 -21.34 4.10 5.42
N ALA A 52 -21.49 3.89 6.74
CA ALA A 52 -20.63 4.52 7.72
C ALA A 52 -19.21 3.94 7.71
N HIS A 53 -19.06 2.63 7.46
CA HIS A 53 -17.76 1.99 7.25
C HIS A 53 -17.08 2.54 5.98
N ALA A 54 -17.81 2.60 4.86
CA ALA A 54 -17.31 3.18 3.61
C ALA A 54 -16.85 4.63 3.81
N LEU A 55 -17.68 5.46 4.45
CA LEU A 55 -17.35 6.86 4.73
C LEU A 55 -16.07 7.00 5.57
N THR A 56 -15.93 6.19 6.62
CA THR A 56 -14.72 6.20 7.46
C THR A 56 -13.49 5.82 6.64
N LYS A 57 -13.59 4.77 5.83
CA LYS A 57 -12.50 4.29 4.97
C LYS A 57 -12.07 5.35 3.96
N LEU A 58 -13.02 5.89 3.18
CA LEU A 58 -12.81 6.97 2.21
C LEU A 58 -12.14 8.20 2.85
N THR A 59 -12.69 8.62 3.98
CA THR A 59 -12.18 9.76 4.75
C THR A 59 -10.75 9.52 5.24
N ASN A 60 -10.44 8.33 5.73
CA ASN A 60 -9.13 8.00 6.26
C ASN A 60 -8.08 7.90 5.14
N ILE A 61 -8.40 7.32 3.99
CA ILE A 61 -7.52 7.34 2.82
C ILE A 61 -7.21 8.78 2.41
N ALA A 62 -8.24 9.62 2.27
CA ALA A 62 -8.08 11.03 1.92
C ALA A 62 -7.22 11.82 2.94
N ARG A 63 -7.33 11.50 4.25
CA ARG A 63 -6.50 12.11 5.30
C ARG A 63 -5.01 11.73 5.17
N VAL A 64 -4.70 10.50 4.79
CA VAL A 64 -3.31 10.06 4.54
C VAL A 64 -2.74 10.78 3.32
N VAL A 65 -3.48 10.81 2.22
CA VAL A 65 -3.08 11.48 0.98
C VAL A 65 -2.87 12.98 1.18
N ALA A 66 -3.70 13.62 2.01
CA ALA A 66 -3.58 15.06 2.34
C ALA A 66 -2.34 15.40 3.19
N GLN A 67 -1.55 14.42 3.67
CA GLN A 67 -0.30 14.72 4.36
C GLN A 67 0.81 15.19 3.40
N PHE A 68 0.64 14.98 2.10
CA PHE A 68 1.64 15.34 1.10
C PHE A 68 1.43 16.76 0.57
N GLU A 69 2.54 17.40 0.19
CA GLU A 69 2.57 18.69 -0.51
C GLU A 69 1.68 19.79 0.13
N GLY A 70 1.72 19.89 1.47
CA GLY A 70 0.95 20.91 2.21
C GLY A 70 -0.56 20.78 2.10
N GLY A 71 -1.08 19.57 1.90
CA GLY A 71 -2.50 19.30 1.76
C GLY A 71 -2.96 19.12 0.31
N ARG A 72 -2.09 19.36 -0.68
CA ARG A 72 -2.41 19.18 -2.10
C ARG A 72 -2.45 17.70 -2.51
N GLY A 73 -1.71 16.85 -1.84
CA GLY A 73 -1.54 15.44 -2.16
C GLY A 73 -0.53 15.19 -3.29
N PRO A 74 -0.11 13.92 -3.50
CA PRO A 74 0.79 13.50 -4.59
C PRO A 74 0.21 13.82 -5.96
N ASP A 75 1.06 13.94 -6.98
CA ASP A 75 0.60 14.17 -8.35
C ASP A 75 0.14 12.89 -9.03
N VAL A 76 0.70 11.74 -8.62
CA VAL A 76 0.31 10.41 -9.07
C VAL A 76 0.12 9.51 -7.85
N ILE A 77 -0.96 8.73 -7.86
CA ILE A 77 -1.25 7.73 -6.83
C ILE A 77 -1.62 6.42 -7.55
N LEU A 78 -0.92 5.35 -7.19
CA LEU A 78 -1.21 3.98 -7.59
C LEU A 78 -1.95 3.33 -6.43
N PHE A 79 -3.18 2.91 -6.63
CA PHE A 79 -4.03 2.32 -5.60
C PHE A 79 -4.29 0.85 -5.87
N GLU A 80 -4.08 0.03 -4.89
CA GLU A 80 -4.42 -1.38 -4.89
C GLU A 80 -5.56 -1.67 -3.89
N GLU A 81 -6.26 -2.75 -4.13
CA GLU A 81 -7.41 -3.21 -3.35
C GLU A 81 -8.63 -2.28 -3.40
N ILE A 82 -8.85 -1.66 -4.55
CA ILE A 82 -10.13 -1.04 -4.88
C ILE A 82 -11.07 -2.13 -5.44
N GLU A 83 -12.30 -2.17 -4.97
CA GLU A 83 -13.29 -3.15 -5.42
C GLU A 83 -13.51 -3.10 -6.93
N VAL A 84 -13.66 -4.27 -7.53
CA VAL A 84 -14.25 -4.40 -8.87
C VAL A 84 -15.74 -4.08 -8.74
N ASP A 85 -16.22 -3.11 -9.53
CA ASP A 85 -17.64 -2.79 -9.57
C ASP A 85 -18.43 -3.98 -10.16
N PHE A 86 -19.28 -4.59 -9.33
CA PHE A 86 -20.16 -5.70 -9.69
C PHE A 86 -21.59 -5.24 -9.99
N THR A 87 -21.86 -3.95 -9.99
CA THR A 87 -23.18 -3.42 -10.30
C THR A 87 -23.60 -3.73 -11.75
N PRO A 88 -24.90 -3.78 -12.05
CA PRO A 88 -25.38 -4.00 -13.39
C PRO A 88 -25.02 -2.87 -14.38
N SER A 89 -24.59 -1.71 -13.89
CA SER A 89 -24.15 -0.61 -14.74
C SER A 89 -22.92 -1.03 -15.55
N LYS A 90 -23.09 -1.16 -16.85
CA LYS A 90 -22.01 -1.54 -17.78
C LYS A 90 -21.38 -0.35 -18.48
N THR A 91 -21.81 0.85 -18.14
CA THR A 91 -21.25 2.08 -18.70
C THR A 91 -20.01 2.45 -17.90
N PRO A 92 -18.83 2.58 -18.52
CA PRO A 92 -17.66 3.10 -17.83
C PRO A 92 -18.00 4.44 -17.17
N PRO A 93 -17.62 4.66 -15.90
CA PRO A 93 -17.95 5.89 -15.19
C PRO A 93 -17.21 7.08 -15.81
N ASP A 94 -17.94 8.17 -16.02
CA ASP A 94 -17.36 9.49 -16.30
C ASP A 94 -17.15 10.21 -14.96
N TYR A 95 -15.94 10.12 -14.42
CA TYR A 95 -15.61 10.64 -13.10
C TYR A 95 -15.76 12.16 -13.01
N ASP A 96 -15.46 12.91 -14.08
CA ASP A 96 -15.63 14.36 -14.14
C ASP A 96 -17.11 14.73 -14.09
N ALA A 97 -17.95 14.03 -14.85
CA ALA A 97 -19.40 14.22 -14.82
C ALA A 97 -20.00 13.85 -13.44
N ILE A 98 -19.49 12.79 -12.79
CA ILE A 98 -19.90 12.40 -11.43
C ILE A 98 -19.55 13.50 -10.42
N LEU A 99 -18.30 13.99 -10.43
CA LEU A 99 -17.85 15.05 -9.53
C LEU A 99 -18.65 16.34 -9.77
N ALA A 100 -18.94 16.71 -11.03
CA ALA A 100 -19.76 17.87 -11.36
C ALA A 100 -21.19 17.70 -10.86
N ARG A 101 -21.80 16.53 -11.05
CA ARG A 101 -23.15 16.22 -10.60
C ARG A 101 -23.32 16.39 -9.09
N TYR A 102 -22.34 15.94 -8.32
CA TYR A 102 -22.38 15.94 -6.86
C TYR A 102 -21.56 17.08 -6.22
N ALA A 103 -21.17 18.11 -6.99
CA ALA A 103 -20.37 19.22 -6.49
C ALA A 103 -21.02 20.01 -5.33
N GLY A 104 -22.36 20.01 -5.26
CA GLY A 104 -23.14 20.67 -4.20
C GLY A 104 -23.35 19.84 -2.93
N LEU A 105 -22.86 18.59 -2.89
CA LEU A 105 -22.97 17.69 -1.74
C LEU A 105 -21.57 17.30 -1.24
N THR A 106 -21.46 17.02 0.05
CA THR A 106 -20.26 16.37 0.60
C THR A 106 -20.42 14.85 0.55
N ILE A 107 -19.31 14.12 0.66
CA ILE A 107 -19.34 12.64 0.72
C ILE A 107 -20.14 12.16 1.95
N GLU A 108 -20.09 12.90 3.05
CA GLU A 108 -20.88 12.63 4.26
C GLU A 108 -22.39 12.78 3.99
N GLU A 109 -22.80 13.80 3.22
CA GLU A 109 -24.19 13.97 2.81
C GLU A 109 -24.64 12.89 1.84
N MET A 110 -23.78 12.52 0.88
CA MET A 110 -24.06 11.46 -0.12
C MET A 110 -24.26 10.10 0.56
N LEU A 111 -23.37 9.70 1.46
CA LEU A 111 -23.49 8.41 2.17
C LEU A 111 -24.40 8.46 3.40
N GLY A 112 -24.94 9.64 3.72
CA GLY A 112 -25.86 9.90 4.83
C GLY A 112 -27.26 10.32 4.37
N PRO A 113 -27.68 11.56 4.70
CA PRO A 113 -29.08 11.99 4.53
C PRO A 113 -29.53 12.16 3.08
N LYS A 114 -28.60 12.22 2.12
CA LYS A 114 -28.89 12.38 0.68
C LYS A 114 -28.65 11.11 -0.14
N PHE A 115 -28.44 9.99 0.55
CA PHE A 115 -28.21 8.70 -0.12
C PHE A 115 -29.44 8.28 -0.94
N ASP A 116 -29.20 7.91 -2.19
CA ASP A 116 -30.19 7.34 -3.11
C ASP A 116 -29.56 6.20 -3.92
N ALA A 117 -30.36 5.57 -4.77
CA ALA A 117 -29.91 4.46 -5.61
C ALA A 117 -28.80 4.86 -6.61
N ALA A 118 -28.80 6.12 -7.08
CA ALA A 118 -27.77 6.59 -8.01
C ALA A 118 -26.43 6.82 -7.32
N ILE A 119 -26.43 7.18 -6.03
CA ILE A 119 -25.22 7.25 -5.21
C ILE A 119 -24.75 5.82 -4.88
N GLY A 120 -25.69 4.91 -4.58
CA GLY A 120 -25.38 3.51 -4.31
C GLY A 120 -24.73 2.77 -5.49
N ASP A 121 -25.03 3.20 -6.72
CA ASP A 121 -24.49 2.63 -7.98
C ASP A 121 -23.11 3.23 -8.38
N LEU A 122 -22.52 4.09 -7.55
CA LEU A 122 -21.20 4.66 -7.81
C LEU A 122 -20.10 3.69 -7.41
N PRO A 123 -19.10 3.42 -8.28
CA PRO A 123 -17.99 2.56 -7.93
C PRO A 123 -17.09 3.19 -6.85
N ALA A 124 -16.37 2.35 -6.12
CA ALA A 124 -15.55 2.74 -4.97
C ALA A 124 -14.56 3.88 -5.28
N GLU A 125 -13.91 3.85 -6.45
CA GLU A 125 -12.99 4.90 -6.87
C GLU A 125 -13.69 6.24 -7.19
N ALA A 126 -14.94 6.23 -7.59
CA ALA A 126 -15.71 7.47 -7.78
C ALA A 126 -16.07 8.11 -6.43
N LEU A 127 -16.45 7.30 -5.45
CA LEU A 127 -16.67 7.75 -4.07
C LEU A 127 -15.35 8.28 -3.46
N LEU A 128 -14.22 7.64 -3.74
CA LEU A 128 -12.90 8.09 -3.30
C LEU A 128 -12.53 9.44 -3.93
N ALA A 129 -12.75 9.59 -5.24
CA ALA A 129 -12.51 10.86 -5.95
C ALA A 129 -13.36 11.99 -5.35
N LYS A 130 -14.61 11.70 -4.98
CA LYS A 130 -15.47 12.68 -4.30
C LYS A 130 -14.95 13.04 -2.90
N ALA A 131 -14.55 12.05 -2.10
CA ALA A 131 -13.96 12.29 -0.78
C ALA A 131 -12.65 13.11 -0.86
N PHE A 132 -11.89 12.93 -1.95
CA PHE A 132 -10.72 13.74 -2.27
C PHE A 132 -11.10 15.17 -2.59
N ALA A 133 -12.04 15.38 -3.51
CA ALA A 133 -12.50 16.71 -3.92
C ALA A 133 -13.01 17.53 -2.73
N ASP A 134 -13.72 16.92 -1.80
CA ASP A 134 -14.24 17.56 -0.58
C ASP A 134 -13.14 18.03 0.37
N ARG A 135 -11.92 17.49 0.22
CA ARG A 135 -10.73 17.87 1.00
C ARG A 135 -9.75 18.75 0.23
N GLY A 136 -10.14 19.21 -0.95
CA GLY A 136 -9.27 20.04 -1.80
C GLY A 136 -8.21 19.23 -2.58
N LEU A 137 -8.26 17.91 -2.53
CA LEU A 137 -7.42 17.02 -3.34
C LEU A 137 -8.04 16.91 -4.75
N THR A 138 -7.80 17.91 -5.59
CA THR A 138 -8.48 18.08 -6.89
C THR A 138 -7.53 17.91 -8.09
N GLY A 139 -8.11 17.88 -9.28
CA GLY A 139 -7.39 17.84 -10.56
C GLY A 139 -6.88 16.46 -10.94
N TYR A 140 -7.38 15.39 -10.34
CA TYR A 140 -7.02 14.04 -10.72
C TYR A 140 -7.90 13.52 -11.86
N HIS A 141 -7.25 12.94 -12.87
CA HIS A 141 -7.85 11.94 -13.74
C HIS A 141 -7.85 10.60 -13.00
N VAL A 142 -8.95 9.88 -13.05
CA VAL A 142 -9.10 8.57 -12.41
C VAL A 142 -9.13 7.50 -13.50
N ILE A 143 -8.26 6.50 -13.38
CA ILE A 143 -8.12 5.42 -14.35
C ILE A 143 -8.20 4.09 -13.59
N ALA A 144 -9.22 3.29 -13.85
CA ALA A 144 -9.40 1.97 -13.28
C ALA A 144 -8.95 0.88 -14.25
N ALA A 145 -8.32 -0.17 -13.75
CA ALA A 145 -8.01 -1.35 -14.55
C ALA A 145 -9.28 -2.09 -14.97
N ASP A 146 -9.27 -2.65 -16.18
CA ASP A 146 -10.30 -3.58 -16.62
C ASP A 146 -10.24 -4.86 -15.77
N ASN A 147 -11.41 -5.40 -15.43
CA ASN A 147 -11.51 -6.70 -14.76
C ASN A 147 -11.32 -7.84 -15.76
N ILE A 148 -10.11 -8.01 -16.26
CA ILE A 148 -9.72 -9.05 -17.22
C ILE A 148 -8.78 -10.06 -16.60
N ARG A 149 -8.92 -11.32 -17.02
CA ARG A 149 -8.14 -12.45 -16.51
C ARG A 149 -7.53 -13.23 -17.65
N THR A 150 -6.44 -13.99 -17.38
CA THR A 150 -5.98 -15.00 -18.32
C THR A 150 -6.98 -16.17 -18.39
N PRO A 151 -7.06 -16.90 -19.51
CA PRO A 151 -7.93 -18.06 -19.61
C PRO A 151 -7.67 -19.15 -18.57
N GLU A 152 -6.44 -19.22 -18.07
CA GLU A 152 -5.98 -20.21 -17.08
C GLU A 152 -6.31 -19.81 -15.64
N SER A 153 -6.79 -18.58 -15.41
CA SER A 153 -7.16 -18.10 -14.06
C SER A 153 -8.34 -18.88 -13.50
N THR A 154 -8.21 -19.34 -12.28
CA THR A 154 -9.16 -20.21 -11.58
C THR A 154 -10.11 -19.45 -10.66
N HIS A 155 -9.77 -18.22 -10.30
CA HIS A 155 -10.52 -17.41 -9.34
C HIS A 155 -11.08 -16.14 -9.98
N SER A 156 -12.25 -15.70 -9.53
CA SER A 156 -12.74 -14.35 -9.77
C SER A 156 -11.95 -13.35 -8.93
N LEU A 157 -11.87 -12.10 -9.41
CA LEU A 157 -11.12 -11.06 -8.72
C LEU A 157 -12.10 -10.06 -8.11
N GLU A 158 -11.95 -9.84 -6.83
CA GLU A 158 -12.72 -8.84 -6.07
C GLU A 158 -12.16 -7.43 -6.21
N GLN A 159 -10.88 -7.32 -6.55
CA GLN A 159 -10.12 -6.08 -6.46
C GLN A 159 -9.47 -5.73 -7.80
N LYS A 160 -9.24 -4.44 -8.01
CA LYS A 160 -8.53 -3.88 -9.17
C LYS A 160 -7.48 -2.85 -8.75
N CYS A 161 -6.56 -2.54 -9.67
CA CYS A 161 -5.65 -1.40 -9.60
C CYS A 161 -6.32 -0.14 -10.13
N VAL A 162 -6.04 1.01 -9.50
CA VAL A 162 -6.60 2.30 -9.92
C VAL A 162 -5.53 3.39 -9.81
N VAL A 163 -5.33 4.14 -10.88
CA VAL A 163 -4.39 5.27 -10.92
C VAL A 163 -5.13 6.59 -10.84
N PHE A 164 -4.72 7.45 -9.90
CA PHE A 164 -5.12 8.86 -9.86
C PHE A 164 -3.92 9.70 -10.31
N THR A 165 -4.09 10.53 -11.33
CA THR A 165 -2.99 11.37 -11.84
C THR A 165 -3.47 12.76 -12.20
N ARG A 166 -2.64 13.78 -11.95
CA ARG A 166 -2.86 15.16 -12.39
C ARG A 166 -2.27 15.46 -13.75
N PHE A 167 -1.54 14.51 -14.32
CA PHE A 167 -0.95 14.65 -15.63
C PHE A 167 -1.90 14.19 -16.73
N PRO A 168 -1.83 14.81 -17.93
CA PRO A 168 -2.60 14.36 -19.09
C PRO A 168 -2.32 12.89 -19.41
N VAL A 169 -3.37 12.10 -19.51
CA VAL A 169 -3.31 10.68 -19.86
C VAL A 169 -3.25 10.55 -21.39
N LYS A 170 -2.29 9.77 -21.89
CA LYS A 170 -2.09 9.50 -23.31
C LYS A 170 -2.60 8.12 -23.73
N HIS A 171 -2.20 7.09 -22.97
CA HIS A 171 -2.60 5.71 -23.24
C HIS A 171 -2.89 4.96 -21.94
N VAL A 172 -3.85 4.05 -22.02
CA VAL A 172 -4.23 3.15 -20.92
C VAL A 172 -4.27 1.74 -21.45
N ARG A 173 -3.75 0.79 -20.69
CA ARG A 173 -3.83 -0.64 -20.99
C ARG A 173 -3.90 -1.46 -19.71
N SER A 174 -4.81 -2.42 -19.69
CA SER A 174 -4.86 -3.44 -18.65
C SER A 174 -4.23 -4.74 -19.17
N HIS A 175 -3.27 -5.30 -18.41
CA HIS A 175 -2.61 -6.56 -18.77
C HIS A 175 -3.13 -7.66 -17.86
N PRO A 176 -3.82 -8.69 -18.41
CA PRO A 176 -4.32 -9.79 -17.61
C PRO A 176 -3.17 -10.60 -17.01
N THR A 177 -3.32 -11.01 -15.76
CA THR A 177 -2.35 -11.82 -15.03
C THR A 177 -2.98 -13.15 -14.59
N LEU A 178 -2.15 -14.14 -14.30
CA LEU A 178 -2.60 -15.42 -13.76
C LEU A 178 -2.98 -15.27 -12.28
N ASP A 179 -4.22 -15.56 -11.93
CA ASP A 179 -4.76 -15.58 -10.55
C ASP A 179 -4.36 -14.35 -9.70
N ALA A 180 -4.21 -13.19 -10.35
CA ALA A 180 -3.97 -11.90 -9.73
C ALA A 180 -4.68 -10.79 -10.54
N ARG A 181 -4.68 -9.57 -10.02
CA ARG A 181 -5.33 -8.42 -10.63
C ARG A 181 -4.59 -8.02 -11.90
N ALA A 182 -5.32 -7.52 -12.91
CA ALA A 182 -4.69 -6.99 -14.11
C ALA A 182 -3.70 -5.86 -13.74
N ILE A 183 -2.52 -5.88 -14.35
CA ILE A 183 -1.56 -4.79 -14.21
C ILE A 183 -2.09 -3.61 -15.02
N LEU A 184 -2.19 -2.44 -14.41
CA LEU A 184 -2.63 -1.23 -15.06
C LEU A 184 -1.43 -0.42 -15.56
N GLU A 185 -1.33 -0.27 -16.87
CA GLU A 185 -0.38 0.61 -17.55
C GLU A 185 -1.08 1.93 -17.91
N VAL A 186 -0.51 3.04 -17.45
CA VAL A 186 -0.96 4.39 -17.79
C VAL A 186 0.23 5.18 -18.31
N GLU A 187 0.18 5.64 -19.55
CA GLU A 187 1.14 6.60 -20.10
C GLU A 187 0.61 8.01 -19.89
N VAL A 188 1.38 8.83 -19.20
CA VAL A 188 1.06 10.25 -18.95
C VAL A 188 2.11 11.16 -19.59
N GLU A 189 1.76 12.43 -19.77
CA GLU A 189 2.68 13.46 -20.23
C GLU A 189 3.01 14.42 -19.07
N VAL A 190 4.27 14.50 -18.71
CA VAL A 190 4.79 15.39 -17.67
C VAL A 190 5.66 16.45 -18.33
N ASP A 191 5.19 17.70 -18.39
CA ASP A 191 5.89 18.82 -19.04
C ASP A 191 6.38 18.51 -20.48
N GLY A 192 5.61 17.72 -21.23
CA GLY A 192 5.92 17.31 -22.59
C GLY A 192 6.75 16.02 -22.70
N ALA A 193 7.19 15.43 -21.59
CA ALA A 193 7.89 14.14 -21.55
C ALA A 193 6.91 12.98 -21.24
N PRO A 194 6.99 11.86 -21.97
CA PRO A 194 6.21 10.67 -21.65
C PRO A 194 6.73 10.01 -20.39
N LEU A 195 5.82 9.55 -19.52
CA LEU A 195 6.11 8.73 -18.35
C LEU A 195 5.16 7.55 -18.32
N TYR A 196 5.71 6.34 -18.29
CA TYR A 196 4.94 5.12 -18.13
C TYR A 196 4.78 4.76 -16.64
N LEU A 197 3.56 4.56 -16.22
CA LEU A 197 3.19 4.14 -14.87
C LEU A 197 2.63 2.73 -14.95
N PHE A 198 3.13 1.81 -14.11
CA PHE A 198 2.60 0.47 -13.96
C PHE A 198 2.15 0.25 -12.53
N ASP A 199 0.86 0.06 -12.34
CA ASP A 199 0.26 -0.27 -11.05
C ASP A 199 0.03 -1.78 -10.97
N ASN A 200 0.53 -2.41 -9.91
CA ASN A 200 0.63 -3.85 -9.75
C ASN A 200 0.02 -4.32 -8.44
N HIS A 201 -0.76 -5.40 -8.51
CA HIS A 201 -1.15 -6.14 -7.32
C HIS A 201 -1.06 -7.65 -7.60
N TRP A 202 0.09 -8.26 -7.26
CA TRP A 202 0.40 -9.64 -7.57
C TRP A 202 -0.25 -10.63 -6.59
N LYS A 203 -0.07 -11.93 -6.84
CA LYS A 203 -0.60 -13.00 -6.01
C LYS A 203 -0.04 -12.95 -4.59
N SER A 204 -0.93 -12.94 -3.59
CA SER A 204 -0.59 -12.95 -2.17
C SER A 204 0.15 -14.21 -1.71
N GLY A 205 0.82 -14.12 -0.55
CA GLY A 205 1.55 -15.21 0.07
C GLY A 205 3.06 -15.15 -0.16
N ALA A 206 3.69 -13.99 0.12
CA ALA A 206 5.12 -13.71 -0.12
C ALA A 206 6.08 -14.78 0.43
N SER A 207 5.77 -15.39 1.59
CA SER A 207 6.60 -16.42 2.23
C SER A 207 6.28 -17.86 1.79
N ASP A 208 5.20 -18.06 1.04
CA ASP A 208 4.77 -19.39 0.60
C ASP A 208 5.39 -19.76 -0.77
N PRO A 209 6.28 -20.76 -0.81
CA PRO A 209 6.86 -21.24 -2.07
C PRO A 209 5.83 -21.79 -3.07
N ALA A 210 4.64 -22.21 -2.60
CA ALA A 210 3.59 -22.76 -3.47
C ALA A 210 2.93 -21.66 -4.32
N THR A 211 2.91 -20.42 -3.84
CA THR A 211 2.33 -19.26 -4.57
C THR A 211 3.34 -18.54 -5.47
N GLU A 212 4.65 -18.74 -5.26
CA GLU A 212 5.69 -18.08 -6.04
C GLU A 212 5.61 -18.34 -7.56
N PRO A 213 5.26 -19.54 -8.06
CA PRO A 213 5.07 -19.76 -9.49
C PRO A 213 4.02 -18.83 -10.14
N ILE A 214 2.99 -18.45 -9.39
CA ILE A 214 1.97 -17.50 -9.87
C ILE A 214 2.59 -16.10 -9.96
N ARG A 215 3.35 -15.65 -8.94
CA ARG A 215 4.08 -14.36 -9.00
C ARG A 215 5.14 -14.33 -10.10
N VAL A 216 5.77 -15.46 -10.39
CA VAL A 216 6.65 -15.62 -11.57
C VAL A 216 5.87 -15.40 -12.86
N ALA A 217 4.65 -15.90 -12.98
CA ALA A 217 3.79 -15.65 -14.15
C ALA A 217 3.38 -14.17 -14.24
N ASN A 218 2.97 -13.54 -13.11
CA ASN A 218 2.66 -12.11 -13.06
C ASN A 218 3.88 -11.26 -13.50
N ALA A 219 5.07 -11.60 -13.01
CA ALA A 219 6.31 -10.94 -13.39
C ALA A 219 6.63 -11.08 -14.88
N ARG A 220 6.35 -12.23 -15.48
CA ARG A 220 6.55 -12.45 -16.93
C ARG A 220 5.63 -11.56 -17.77
N THR A 221 4.38 -11.39 -17.36
CA THR A 221 3.44 -10.48 -18.04
C THR A 221 3.99 -9.06 -18.03
N LEU A 222 4.41 -8.56 -16.87
CA LEU A 222 5.01 -7.23 -16.74
C LEU A 222 6.30 -7.11 -17.56
N ARG A 223 7.24 -8.06 -17.41
CA ARG A 223 8.55 -8.02 -18.09
C ARG A 223 8.38 -8.02 -19.61
N ALA A 224 7.47 -8.84 -20.15
CA ALA A 224 7.21 -8.87 -21.59
C ALA A 224 6.80 -7.48 -22.11
N ARG A 225 5.94 -6.77 -21.40
CA ARG A 225 5.54 -5.41 -21.78
C ARG A 225 6.66 -4.40 -21.63
N LEU A 226 7.44 -4.46 -20.55
CA LEU A 226 8.62 -3.60 -20.37
C LEU A 226 9.64 -3.83 -21.49
N ASP A 227 9.86 -5.09 -21.91
CA ASP A 227 10.77 -5.42 -23.01
C ASP A 227 10.28 -4.84 -24.35
N GLU A 228 8.98 -4.75 -24.58
CA GLU A 228 8.44 -4.08 -25.78
C GLU A 228 8.77 -2.58 -25.76
N ILE A 229 8.49 -1.92 -24.63
CA ILE A 229 8.76 -0.47 -24.48
C ILE A 229 10.26 -0.19 -24.59
N LEU A 230 11.09 -0.91 -23.82
CA LEU A 230 12.54 -0.70 -23.78
C LEU A 230 13.27 -1.13 -25.07
N ARG A 231 12.64 -1.97 -25.89
CA ARG A 231 13.15 -2.26 -27.25
C ARG A 231 12.89 -1.09 -28.20
N ALA A 232 11.76 -0.43 -28.05
CA ALA A 232 11.40 0.75 -28.84
C ALA A 232 12.20 1.99 -28.38
N ASP A 233 12.29 2.19 -27.08
CA ASP A 233 13.09 3.23 -26.44
C ASP A 233 13.84 2.68 -25.21
N PRO A 234 15.14 2.38 -25.35
CA PRO A 234 15.93 1.87 -24.23
C PRO A 234 16.04 2.81 -23.01
N ASN A 235 15.66 4.06 -23.17
CA ASN A 235 15.68 5.08 -22.13
C ASN A 235 14.28 5.58 -21.79
N ALA A 236 13.24 4.78 -22.03
CA ALA A 236 11.89 5.11 -21.62
C ALA A 236 11.80 5.34 -20.09
N ASP A 237 11.13 6.44 -19.71
CA ASP A 237 10.88 6.80 -18.33
C ASP A 237 9.74 5.93 -17.79
N ILE A 238 10.06 4.99 -16.87
CA ILE A 238 9.09 4.02 -16.36
C ILE A 238 9.15 3.96 -14.84
N VAL A 239 8.00 4.15 -14.19
CA VAL A 239 7.78 3.90 -12.77
C VAL A 239 6.86 2.67 -12.63
N ILE A 240 7.31 1.68 -11.90
CA ILE A 240 6.60 0.46 -11.62
C ILE A 240 6.33 0.43 -10.12
N GLY A 241 5.05 0.46 -9.73
CA GLY A 241 4.67 0.51 -8.32
C GLY A 241 3.57 -0.48 -7.97
N GLY A 242 3.25 -0.54 -6.67
CA GLY A 242 2.14 -1.29 -6.12
C GLY A 242 2.54 -2.36 -5.11
N ASP A 243 1.60 -3.25 -4.83
CA ASP A 243 1.77 -4.43 -3.97
C ASP A 243 2.21 -5.64 -4.79
N PHE A 244 3.50 -5.93 -4.75
CA PHE A 244 4.05 -7.10 -5.46
C PHE A 244 3.85 -8.41 -4.71
N ASN A 245 3.34 -8.37 -3.48
CA ASN A 245 3.27 -9.56 -2.64
C ASN A 245 4.58 -10.37 -2.65
N SER A 246 5.69 -9.67 -2.82
CA SER A 246 7.07 -10.14 -2.84
C SER A 246 7.93 -9.14 -2.11
N GLN A 247 8.92 -9.60 -1.38
CA GLN A 247 9.90 -8.71 -0.76
C GLN A 247 10.87 -8.18 -1.82
N TYR A 248 11.40 -6.96 -1.66
CA TYR A 248 12.40 -6.41 -2.59
C TYR A 248 13.62 -7.35 -2.76
N ASN A 249 13.94 -8.12 -1.73
CA ASN A 249 15.01 -9.11 -1.68
C ASN A 249 14.48 -10.55 -1.56
N GLN A 250 13.39 -10.87 -2.22
CA GLN A 250 12.63 -12.12 -2.12
C GLN A 250 13.54 -13.37 -2.17
N LYS A 251 14.43 -13.40 -3.14
CA LYS A 251 15.35 -14.52 -3.33
C LYS A 251 16.34 -14.71 -2.16
N GLN A 252 16.82 -13.59 -1.59
CA GLN A 252 17.71 -13.61 -0.44
C GLN A 252 16.97 -14.02 0.82
N ARG A 253 15.77 -13.47 1.03
CA ARG A 253 14.94 -13.74 2.22
C ARG A 253 14.37 -15.15 2.22
N TYR A 254 14.04 -15.70 1.06
CA TYR A 254 13.45 -17.03 0.89
C TYR A 254 14.29 -17.92 -0.04
N PRO A 255 15.47 -18.40 0.39
CA PRO A 255 16.44 -19.10 -0.47
C PRO A 255 15.94 -20.46 -0.98
N LYS A 256 14.84 -20.99 -0.44
CA LYS A 256 14.18 -22.20 -0.97
C LYS A 256 13.43 -21.93 -2.27
N MET A 257 13.09 -20.70 -2.59
CA MET A 257 12.49 -20.31 -3.86
C MET A 257 13.57 -20.25 -4.94
N LYS A 258 13.60 -21.25 -5.82
CA LYS A 258 14.65 -21.36 -6.85
C LYS A 258 14.63 -20.22 -7.86
N VAL A 259 13.43 -19.79 -8.23
CA VAL A 259 13.16 -18.67 -9.15
C VAL A 259 12.12 -17.79 -8.49
N THR A 260 12.39 -16.48 -8.46
CA THR A 260 11.48 -15.47 -7.90
C THR A 260 10.99 -14.53 -8.99
N GLY A 261 9.73 -14.13 -8.89
CA GLY A 261 9.13 -13.18 -9.84
C GLY A 261 9.85 -11.84 -9.84
N ILE A 262 10.06 -11.28 -8.65
CA ILE A 262 10.58 -9.90 -8.50
C ILE A 262 12.06 -9.78 -8.88
N ASN A 263 12.92 -10.69 -8.41
CA ASN A 263 14.38 -10.57 -8.62
C ASN A 263 14.85 -11.27 -9.89
N ASP A 264 14.40 -12.53 -10.15
CA ASP A 264 14.94 -13.32 -11.27
C ASP A 264 14.22 -13.01 -12.60
N VAL A 265 12.88 -12.78 -12.57
CA VAL A 265 12.10 -12.59 -13.81
C VAL A 265 11.96 -11.11 -14.16
N LEU A 266 11.51 -10.28 -13.22
CA LEU A 266 11.39 -8.84 -13.46
C LEU A 266 12.76 -8.17 -13.56
N GLY A 267 13.76 -8.67 -12.82
CA GLY A 267 15.10 -8.09 -12.79
C GLY A 267 15.26 -6.91 -11.82
N SER A 268 14.34 -6.79 -10.86
CA SER A 268 14.43 -5.80 -9.78
C SER A 268 15.69 -6.06 -8.93
N GLN A 269 16.54 -5.03 -8.75
CA GLN A 269 17.87 -5.17 -8.13
C GLN A 269 18.30 -3.87 -7.43
N GLY A 270 19.38 -3.92 -6.64
CA GLY A 270 19.85 -2.85 -5.75
C GLY A 270 21.18 -2.20 -6.13
N ASN A 271 21.63 -2.32 -7.37
CA ASN A 271 22.79 -1.58 -7.82
C ASN A 271 22.36 -0.41 -8.70
N GLU A 272 22.27 0.76 -8.13
CA GLU A 272 21.81 1.97 -8.79
C GLU A 272 22.70 2.34 -10.00
N LEU A 273 24.02 2.16 -9.90
CA LEU A 273 24.91 2.42 -11.03
C LEU A 273 24.76 1.39 -12.16
N ALA A 274 24.34 0.17 -11.85
CA ALA A 274 24.15 -0.87 -12.86
C ALA A 274 22.93 -0.60 -13.74
N VAL A 275 21.98 0.24 -13.30
CA VAL A 275 20.82 0.62 -14.10
C VAL A 275 21.20 1.28 -15.42
N ARG A 276 22.36 1.89 -15.48
CA ARG A 276 22.94 2.46 -16.72
C ARG A 276 23.36 1.38 -17.73
N SER A 277 23.46 0.12 -17.31
CA SER A 277 23.76 -1.01 -18.20
C SER A 277 22.46 -1.61 -18.77
N PRO A 278 22.43 -1.94 -20.08
CA PRO A 278 21.26 -2.60 -20.68
C PRO A 278 20.88 -3.95 -20.04
N ALA A 279 21.82 -4.58 -19.33
CA ALA A 279 21.59 -5.88 -18.68
C ALA A 279 20.88 -5.76 -17.33
N ARG A 280 20.79 -4.55 -16.74
CA ARG A 280 20.16 -4.28 -15.45
C ARG A 280 19.42 -2.97 -15.50
N ASP A 281 18.29 -2.97 -16.18
CA ASP A 281 17.54 -1.79 -16.57
C ASP A 281 16.55 -1.28 -15.51
N LEU A 282 16.41 -1.98 -14.38
CA LEU A 282 15.50 -1.62 -13.29
C LEU A 282 16.26 -1.48 -11.96
N TYR A 283 15.84 -0.53 -11.14
CA TYR A 283 16.36 -0.31 -9.80
C TYR A 283 15.21 -0.24 -8.78
N ASN A 284 15.35 -0.95 -7.67
CA ASN A 284 14.36 -0.99 -6.60
C ASN A 284 14.69 0.04 -5.52
N LEU A 285 13.79 0.98 -5.29
CA LEU A 285 14.04 2.10 -4.39
C LEU A 285 14.15 1.70 -2.91
N TRP A 286 13.72 0.51 -2.50
CA TRP A 286 13.96 0.01 -1.15
C TRP A 286 15.43 -0.03 -0.76
N PHE A 287 16.32 -0.18 -1.73
CA PHE A 287 17.76 -0.20 -1.47
C PHE A 287 18.33 1.15 -1.02
N GLU A 288 17.61 2.25 -1.19
CA GLU A 288 18.02 3.57 -0.72
C GLU A 288 17.82 3.76 0.77
N LEU A 289 16.89 3.05 1.38
CA LEU A 289 16.68 3.16 2.82
C LEU A 289 17.67 2.28 3.59
N PRO A 290 18.11 2.75 4.77
CA PRO A 290 18.77 1.88 5.73
C PRO A 290 17.92 0.65 6.04
N ALA A 291 18.53 -0.49 6.24
CA ALA A 291 17.82 -1.76 6.45
C ALA A 291 16.79 -1.68 7.62
N ALA A 292 17.12 -0.94 8.65
CA ALA A 292 16.25 -0.76 9.83
C ALA A 292 14.98 0.07 9.54
N ASP A 293 14.96 0.84 8.44
CA ASP A 293 13.83 1.69 8.06
C ASP A 293 12.94 1.04 6.98
N ARG A 294 13.33 -0.16 6.50
CA ARG A 294 12.59 -0.89 5.48
C ARG A 294 11.40 -1.61 6.08
N GLY A 295 10.21 -1.20 5.70
CA GLY A 295 8.98 -1.86 6.12
C GLY A 295 7.74 -1.07 5.74
N SER A 296 6.90 -1.65 4.88
CA SER A 296 5.59 -1.12 4.48
C SER A 296 4.43 -1.85 5.15
N ASP A 297 4.64 -3.06 5.59
CA ASP A 297 3.63 -3.96 6.16
C ASP A 297 4.24 -4.81 7.28
N THR A 298 3.39 -5.49 8.02
CA THR A 298 3.85 -6.40 9.08
C THR A 298 3.12 -7.73 9.02
N PHE A 299 3.88 -8.81 9.19
CA PHE A 299 3.31 -10.16 9.26
C PHE A 299 4.07 -11.01 10.27
N HIS A 300 3.36 -11.60 11.24
CA HIS A 300 3.92 -12.48 12.28
C HIS A 300 5.12 -11.87 13.03
N GLY A 301 5.07 -10.60 13.35
CA GLY A 301 6.14 -9.90 14.09
C GLY A 301 7.35 -9.53 13.24
N GLU A 302 7.24 -9.59 11.92
CA GLU A 302 8.27 -9.18 10.98
C GLU A 302 7.81 -8.07 10.05
N TRP A 303 8.72 -7.17 9.70
CA TRP A 303 8.51 -6.18 8.66
C TRP A 303 8.53 -6.83 7.28
N GLY A 304 7.55 -6.47 6.46
CA GLY A 304 7.49 -6.75 5.04
C GLY A 304 7.76 -5.50 4.20
N THR A 305 8.04 -5.73 2.92
CA THR A 305 8.31 -4.68 1.91
C THR A 305 7.53 -4.98 0.65
N LEU A 306 6.24 -5.32 0.82
CA LEU A 306 5.38 -5.76 -0.27
C LEU A 306 5.01 -4.60 -1.20
N MET A 307 4.80 -3.40 -0.62
CA MET A 307 4.67 -2.16 -1.39
C MET A 307 6.03 -1.75 -1.92
N GLN A 308 6.14 -1.51 -3.23
CA GLN A 308 7.43 -1.16 -3.85
C GLN A 308 7.27 -0.06 -4.89
N LEU A 309 8.35 0.69 -5.11
CA LEU A 309 8.57 1.50 -6.31
C LEU A 309 9.88 1.07 -6.95
N ILE A 310 9.81 0.77 -8.24
CA ILE A 310 10.92 0.31 -9.07
C ILE A 310 11.00 1.25 -10.28
N VAL A 311 12.18 1.68 -10.62
CA VAL A 311 12.40 2.69 -11.66
C VAL A 311 13.28 2.16 -12.77
N SER A 312 13.02 2.60 -14.01
CA SER A 312 13.80 2.24 -15.17
C SER A 312 15.07 3.10 -15.30
N ARG A 313 15.95 2.65 -16.19
CA ARG A 313 17.16 3.38 -16.57
C ARG A 313 16.89 4.79 -17.09
N GLY A 314 15.78 5.02 -17.81
CA GLY A 314 15.41 6.34 -18.34
C GLY A 314 15.37 7.41 -17.27
N LEU A 315 14.89 7.06 -16.07
CA LEU A 315 14.81 7.98 -14.94
C LEU A 315 16.18 8.40 -14.36
N TYR A 316 17.29 7.95 -14.97
CA TYR A 316 18.69 8.30 -14.63
C TYR A 316 19.52 8.82 -15.82
N ASP A 317 18.91 9.07 -16.97
CA ASP A 317 19.65 9.40 -18.20
C ASP A 317 19.74 10.90 -18.46
N PHE A 318 19.19 11.71 -17.56
CA PHE A 318 19.20 13.16 -17.62
C PHE A 318 18.36 13.76 -18.77
N ARG A 319 17.24 13.08 -19.08
CA ARG A 319 16.25 13.56 -20.06
C ARG A 319 14.84 13.29 -19.53
N GLY A 320 13.86 14.01 -20.05
CA GLY A 320 12.47 13.78 -19.73
C GLY A 320 12.19 13.85 -18.23
N VAL A 321 11.78 12.75 -17.62
CA VAL A 321 11.55 12.64 -16.19
C VAL A 321 12.76 12.02 -15.50
N GLN A 322 13.17 12.62 -14.39
CA GLN A 322 14.32 12.20 -13.59
C GLN A 322 13.85 11.80 -12.18
N TYR A 323 14.29 10.67 -11.68
CA TYR A 323 14.14 10.32 -10.27
C TYR A 323 14.98 11.28 -9.41
N VAL A 324 14.43 11.71 -8.27
CA VAL A 324 15.16 12.50 -7.28
C VAL A 324 15.79 11.57 -6.29
N ASP A 325 17.07 11.33 -6.44
CA ASP A 325 17.87 10.40 -5.65
C ASP A 325 17.70 10.60 -4.13
N GLY A 326 17.54 9.51 -3.38
CA GLY A 326 17.32 9.54 -1.94
C GLY A 326 15.94 10.07 -1.51
N SER A 327 14.98 10.21 -2.42
CA SER A 327 13.65 10.73 -2.11
C SER A 327 12.62 9.65 -1.79
N PHE A 328 12.97 8.38 -1.94
CA PHE A 328 12.08 7.28 -1.60
C PHE A 328 11.81 7.24 -0.09
N GLY A 329 10.56 6.96 0.28
CA GLY A 329 10.16 6.90 1.67
C GLY A 329 8.91 6.08 1.91
N VAL A 330 8.68 5.78 3.19
CA VAL A 330 7.47 5.11 3.68
C VAL A 330 6.64 6.14 4.44
N ALA A 331 5.38 6.27 4.07
CA ALA A 331 4.48 7.28 4.64
C ALA A 331 3.90 6.82 5.99
N LYS A 332 4.71 6.94 7.03
CA LYS A 332 4.37 6.65 8.43
C LYS A 332 4.02 7.95 9.15
N PHE A 333 2.77 8.12 9.50
CA PHE A 333 2.27 9.33 10.17
C PHE A 333 1.78 9.00 11.59
N PRO A 334 2.58 9.29 12.64
CA PRO A 334 2.19 9.06 14.03
C PRO A 334 0.86 9.73 14.38
N GLY A 335 -0.03 8.99 15.05
CA GLY A 335 -1.36 9.48 15.40
C GLY A 335 -2.37 9.51 14.23
N LEU A 336 -1.97 9.06 13.04
CA LEU A 336 -2.83 8.91 11.87
C LEU A 336 -2.88 7.43 11.45
N ASN A 337 -2.02 7.02 10.51
CA ASN A 337 -2.01 5.67 9.94
C ASN A 337 -1.02 4.70 10.60
N MET A 338 -0.41 5.11 11.70
CA MET A 338 0.56 4.33 12.46
C MET A 338 0.08 4.09 13.89
N GLU A 339 0.18 2.85 14.34
CA GLU A 339 -0.05 2.48 15.73
C GLU A 339 1.09 2.96 16.64
N PRO A 340 0.89 3.04 17.97
CA PRO A 340 1.94 3.47 18.90
C PRO A 340 3.20 2.61 18.88
N ASP A 341 3.08 1.34 18.45
CA ASP A 341 4.21 0.42 18.29
C ASP A 341 4.97 0.59 16.96
N GLY A 342 4.55 1.55 16.14
CA GLY A 342 5.17 1.84 14.85
C GLY A 342 4.63 1.04 13.67
N THR A 343 3.72 0.09 13.90
CA THR A 343 3.12 -0.75 12.86
C THR A 343 1.98 -0.04 12.12
N PRO A 344 1.55 -0.52 10.93
CA PRO A 344 0.39 0.03 10.24
C PRO A 344 -0.88 -0.07 11.09
N LYS A 345 -1.65 1.00 11.11
CA LYS A 345 -2.97 1.00 11.73
C LYS A 345 -4.00 0.39 10.78
N ARG A 346 -4.12 -0.93 10.85
CA ARG A 346 -4.96 -1.74 9.98
C ARG A 346 -6.42 -1.31 10.02
N TRP A 347 -7.13 -1.61 8.93
CA TRP A 347 -8.58 -1.48 8.91
C TRP A 347 -9.24 -2.47 9.88
N SER A 348 -10.27 -2.01 10.58
CA SER A 348 -11.10 -2.83 11.46
C SER A 348 -12.57 -2.47 11.29
N PHE A 349 -13.44 -3.46 11.32
CA PHE A 349 -14.91 -3.29 11.32
C PHE A 349 -15.46 -2.91 12.69
N ASP A 350 -14.61 -2.46 13.61
CA ASP A 350 -14.99 -2.14 14.98
C ASP A 350 -16.00 -1.02 15.09
N GLY A 351 -17.08 -1.30 15.83
CA GLY A 351 -18.15 -0.34 16.06
C GLY A 351 -19.01 -0.09 14.81
N PRO A 352 -19.87 0.93 14.84
CA PRO A 352 -20.87 1.14 13.78
C PRO A 352 -20.31 1.75 12.49
N ALA A 353 -19.06 2.18 12.49
CA ALA A 353 -18.43 2.90 11.39
C ALA A 353 -17.03 2.38 11.03
N GLY A 354 -16.54 1.34 11.71
CA GLY A 354 -15.18 0.87 11.53
C GLY A 354 -14.11 1.84 12.04
N SER A 355 -12.85 1.45 11.91
CA SER A 355 -11.70 2.27 12.30
C SER A 355 -10.43 1.82 11.55
N GLY A 356 -9.33 2.60 11.68
CA GLY A 356 -8.07 2.25 11.04
C GLY A 356 -7.94 2.74 9.60
N PHE A 357 -6.92 2.27 8.90
CA PHE A 357 -6.52 2.77 7.58
C PHE A 357 -6.25 1.63 6.60
N SER A 358 -5.08 0.99 6.74
CA SER A 358 -4.62 -0.12 5.93
C SER A 358 -3.56 -0.92 6.69
N ASP A 359 -3.42 -2.21 6.36
CA ASP A 359 -2.33 -3.07 6.82
C ASP A 359 -1.00 -2.79 6.10
N HIS A 360 -1.03 -1.83 5.16
CA HIS A 360 0.14 -1.31 4.46
C HIS A 360 0.34 0.18 4.73
N PHE A 361 1.60 0.59 4.93
CA PHE A 361 1.99 1.98 4.74
C PHE A 361 2.18 2.27 3.27
N PRO A 362 1.74 3.45 2.77
CA PRO A 362 2.08 3.87 1.43
C PRO A 362 3.59 4.08 1.28
N VAL A 363 4.11 3.83 0.07
CA VAL A 363 5.49 4.19 -0.30
C VAL A 363 5.46 5.28 -1.36
N PHE A 364 6.43 6.18 -1.34
CA PHE A 364 6.47 7.31 -2.25
C PHE A 364 7.88 7.64 -2.70
N ALA A 365 7.97 8.32 -3.85
CA ALA A 365 9.22 8.88 -4.35
C ALA A 365 8.96 10.20 -5.09
N LYS A 366 9.99 11.05 -5.19
CA LYS A 366 9.93 12.31 -5.93
C LYS A 366 10.61 12.18 -7.29
N PHE A 367 10.04 12.88 -8.25
CA PHE A 367 10.53 12.97 -9.62
C PHE A 367 10.54 14.43 -10.06
N ILE A 368 11.31 14.73 -11.08
CA ILE A 368 11.42 16.09 -11.64
C ILE A 368 11.61 16.00 -13.15
N THR A 369 11.04 16.91 -13.91
CA THR A 369 11.33 17.00 -15.34
C THR A 369 12.66 17.70 -15.59
N VAL A 370 13.40 17.24 -16.58
CA VAL A 370 14.71 17.78 -16.98
C VAL A 370 14.71 18.04 -18.49
N PRO A 371 13.98 19.05 -18.98
CA PRO A 371 13.76 19.24 -20.41
C PRO A 371 15.01 19.68 -21.19
N ASP A 372 16.02 20.21 -20.51
CA ASP A 372 17.22 20.79 -21.13
C ASP A 372 18.50 19.96 -20.97
N GLY A 373 18.41 18.77 -20.36
CA GLY A 373 19.55 17.86 -20.21
C GLY A 373 20.72 18.43 -19.40
N ARG A 374 20.47 19.39 -18.50
CA ARG A 374 21.53 19.99 -17.70
C ARG A 374 21.93 19.14 -16.52
N THR A 375 23.17 18.70 -16.51
CA THR A 375 23.71 17.80 -15.49
C THR A 375 23.80 18.44 -14.10
N GLU A 376 23.89 19.75 -13.99
CA GLU A 376 23.89 20.49 -12.71
C GLU A 376 22.58 20.41 -11.94
N ARG A 377 21.51 19.94 -12.56
CA ARG A 377 20.21 19.71 -11.93
C ARG A 377 20.06 18.32 -11.35
N TYR A 378 21.01 17.44 -11.65
CA TYR A 378 20.92 16.04 -11.30
C TYR A 378 21.58 15.74 -9.97
N LEU A 379 20.93 14.89 -9.22
CA LEU A 379 21.50 14.40 -7.97
C LEU A 379 22.52 13.28 -8.27
N PRO A 380 23.62 13.21 -7.51
CA PRO A 380 24.56 12.12 -7.64
C PRO A 380 23.93 10.80 -7.23
N LEU A 381 24.33 9.71 -7.87
CA LEU A 381 23.93 8.34 -7.49
C LEU A 381 24.75 7.89 -6.28
N HIS A 382 24.09 7.29 -5.28
CA HIS A 382 24.73 6.92 -4.00
C HIS A 382 24.83 5.42 -3.78
N ASN A 383 23.90 4.62 -4.27
CA ASN A 383 23.76 3.21 -3.90
C ASN A 383 24.40 2.25 -4.90
N ALA A 384 25.70 2.40 -5.12
CA ALA A 384 26.44 1.44 -5.93
C ALA A 384 26.49 0.07 -5.25
N ALA A 385 25.96 -0.95 -5.92
CA ALA A 385 26.05 -2.35 -5.51
C ALA A 385 25.45 -2.65 -4.10
N ALA A 386 24.38 -1.98 -3.74
CA ALA A 386 23.66 -2.23 -2.48
C ALA A 386 23.04 -3.65 -2.41
N ASP A 387 22.96 -4.34 -3.54
CA ASP A 387 22.52 -5.75 -3.65
C ASP A 387 23.65 -6.78 -3.50
N ARG A 388 24.89 -6.35 -3.22
CA ARG A 388 26.02 -7.27 -3.01
C ARG A 388 25.79 -8.08 -1.77
N GLY A 389 25.61 -9.39 -1.97
CA GLY A 389 25.63 -10.51 -1.05
C GLY A 389 25.75 -10.24 0.46
N GLY A 390 25.37 -11.20 1.24
CA GLY A 390 25.35 -11.14 2.68
C GLY A 390 24.06 -11.77 3.22
N PRO A 391 23.93 -11.91 4.54
CA PRO A 391 22.66 -12.35 5.11
C PRO A 391 21.58 -11.32 4.82
N PRO A 392 20.30 -11.76 4.70
CA PRO A 392 19.18 -10.82 4.62
C PRO A 392 19.19 -9.93 5.85
N PRO A 393 18.82 -8.64 5.74
CA PRO A 393 18.64 -7.75 6.87
C PRO A 393 17.67 -8.34 7.90
N GLU A 394 17.87 -8.01 9.18
CA GLU A 394 16.92 -8.35 10.24
C GLU A 394 15.60 -7.65 9.99
N THR A 395 14.52 -8.42 10.02
CA THR A 395 13.16 -7.93 9.76
C THR A 395 12.25 -8.03 10.98
N LYS A 396 12.72 -8.62 12.08
CA LYS A 396 11.92 -8.70 13.30
C LYS A 396 11.63 -7.31 13.85
N ILE A 397 10.40 -7.13 14.27
CA ILE A 397 10.02 -5.92 14.99
C ILE A 397 10.65 -5.97 16.37
N ASP A 398 11.35 -4.91 16.77
CA ASP A 398 11.92 -4.80 18.11
C ASP A 398 10.82 -4.38 19.11
N PHE A 399 10.01 -5.33 19.51
CA PHE A 399 8.93 -5.10 20.44
C PHE A 399 9.40 -4.77 21.87
N SER A 400 10.70 -4.89 22.17
CA SER A 400 11.25 -4.51 23.49
C SER A 400 11.25 -3.01 23.74
N ARG A 401 11.20 -2.22 22.65
CA ARG A 401 11.21 -0.75 22.70
C ARG A 401 9.84 -0.12 22.86
N ILE A 402 8.78 -0.92 22.86
CA ILE A 402 7.41 -0.40 22.97
C ILE A 402 7.13 0.01 24.41
N ASP A 403 6.62 1.21 24.63
CA ASP A 403 6.14 1.67 25.94
C ASP A 403 4.77 1.03 26.25
N LEU A 404 4.83 -0.23 26.69
CA LEU A 404 3.66 -1.05 26.98
C LEU A 404 2.77 -0.45 28.08
N GLU A 405 3.35 0.24 29.05
CA GLU A 405 2.57 0.88 30.13
C GLU A 405 1.68 2.01 29.59
N LYS A 406 2.12 2.66 28.53
CA LYS A 406 1.39 3.77 27.92
C LYS A 406 0.25 3.30 27.01
N ILE A 407 0.40 2.16 26.32
CA ILE A 407 -0.52 1.75 25.25
C ILE A 407 -1.45 0.61 25.65
N ALA A 408 -1.10 -0.17 26.68
CA ALA A 408 -1.86 -1.35 27.05
C ALA A 408 -3.21 -0.99 27.72
N LEU A 409 -4.25 -1.70 27.32
CA LEU A 409 -5.49 -1.74 28.09
C LEU A 409 -5.24 -2.44 29.43
N THR A 410 -5.79 -1.90 30.49
CA THR A 410 -5.79 -2.50 31.81
C THR A 410 -7.18 -2.98 32.18
N ALA A 411 -7.29 -3.93 33.10
CA ALA A 411 -8.60 -4.40 33.60
C ALA A 411 -9.47 -3.23 34.11
N ASP A 412 -8.83 -2.23 34.75
CA ASP A 412 -9.51 -1.05 35.30
C ASP A 412 -9.97 -0.05 34.22
N SER A 413 -9.39 -0.12 33.02
CA SER A 413 -9.81 0.74 31.90
C SER A 413 -11.07 0.24 31.21
N LEU A 414 -11.53 -0.95 31.52
CA LEU A 414 -12.70 -1.54 30.92
C LEU A 414 -13.97 -1.27 31.75
N PRO A 415 -15.11 -1.05 31.12
CA PRO A 415 -16.39 -0.99 31.85
C PRO A 415 -16.62 -2.25 32.68
N LYS A 416 -17.17 -2.09 33.88
CA LYS A 416 -17.43 -3.22 34.77
C LYS A 416 -18.32 -4.27 34.10
N GLY A 417 -17.85 -5.50 34.02
CA GLY A 417 -18.53 -6.62 33.36
C GLY A 417 -18.41 -6.65 31.83
N ALA A 418 -17.59 -5.78 31.24
CA ALA A 418 -17.30 -5.83 29.81
C ALA A 418 -16.41 -7.06 29.48
N THR A 419 -16.70 -7.73 28.36
CA THR A 419 -15.81 -8.73 27.80
C THR A 419 -14.73 -8.08 26.94
N LEU A 420 -13.53 -8.66 26.94
CA LEU A 420 -12.49 -8.32 25.97
C LEU A 420 -12.74 -8.93 24.59
N ARG A 421 -13.57 -9.97 24.50
CA ARG A 421 -13.81 -10.75 23.28
C ARG A 421 -14.72 -9.99 22.31
N THR A 422 -14.22 -8.89 21.80
CA THR A 422 -14.90 -8.06 20.80
C THR A 422 -13.95 -7.77 19.64
N GLU A 423 -14.50 -7.57 18.46
CA GLU A 423 -13.72 -7.13 17.31
C GLU A 423 -12.97 -5.80 17.61
N ALA A 424 -13.63 -4.91 18.38
CA ALA A 424 -13.05 -3.63 18.80
C ALA A 424 -11.76 -3.75 19.64
N ASN A 425 -11.51 -4.89 20.21
CA ASN A 425 -10.33 -5.14 21.04
C ASN A 425 -9.27 -6.01 20.35
N LYS A 426 -9.55 -6.60 19.20
CA LYS A 426 -8.52 -7.30 18.42
C LYS A 426 -7.37 -6.37 18.06
N GLY A 427 -6.14 -6.88 18.13
CA GLY A 427 -4.92 -6.10 17.88
C GLY A 427 -4.48 -5.19 19.02
N LYS A 428 -5.33 -4.95 20.05
CA LYS A 428 -4.94 -4.14 21.20
C LYS A 428 -4.04 -4.93 22.14
N ILE A 429 -3.03 -4.25 22.67
CA ILE A 429 -2.19 -4.80 23.72
C ILE A 429 -2.92 -4.67 25.05
N VAL A 430 -2.94 -5.76 25.82
CA VAL A 430 -3.62 -5.86 27.12
C VAL A 430 -2.60 -6.21 28.18
N ARG A 431 -2.63 -5.51 29.30
CA ARG A 431 -1.91 -5.92 30.51
C ARG A 431 -2.74 -7.02 31.20
N VAL A 432 -2.21 -8.23 31.15
CA VAL A 432 -2.87 -9.43 31.71
C VAL A 432 -2.28 -9.76 33.06
N GLU A 433 -3.13 -9.81 34.08
CA GLU A 433 -2.80 -10.30 35.42
C GLU A 433 -3.79 -11.42 35.76
N GLY A 434 -3.48 -12.64 35.33
CA GLY A 434 -4.37 -13.78 35.43
C GLY A 434 -3.74 -14.98 36.12
N ARG A 435 -4.38 -16.15 35.98
CA ARG A 435 -3.88 -17.45 36.44
C ARG A 435 -3.82 -18.41 35.26
N VAL A 436 -2.80 -19.26 35.25
CA VAL A 436 -2.66 -20.29 34.24
C VAL A 436 -3.82 -21.26 34.34
N ALA A 437 -4.58 -21.41 33.25
CA ALA A 437 -5.72 -22.32 33.17
C ALA A 437 -5.27 -23.81 33.16
N ARG A 438 -6.12 -24.71 33.63
CA ARG A 438 -5.89 -26.15 33.51
C ARG A 438 -6.10 -26.59 32.06
N GLY A 439 -5.20 -27.38 31.50
CA GLY A 439 -5.33 -27.90 30.13
C GLY A 439 -4.03 -28.36 29.52
N THR A 440 -4.10 -28.80 28.27
CA THR A 440 -2.94 -29.25 27.49
C THR A 440 -2.22 -28.11 26.77
N ARG A 441 -2.85 -26.94 26.72
CA ARG A 441 -2.29 -25.72 26.10
C ARG A 441 -2.02 -24.68 27.17
N LEU A 442 -1.03 -23.82 26.91
CA LEU A 442 -0.85 -22.67 27.76
C LEU A 442 -2.03 -21.70 27.51
N ALA A 443 -2.78 -21.42 28.56
CA ALA A 443 -3.90 -20.51 28.56
C ALA A 443 -3.98 -19.78 29.89
N VAL A 444 -4.62 -18.63 29.93
CA VAL A 444 -4.79 -17.80 31.12
C VAL A 444 -6.27 -17.55 31.40
N GLU A 445 -6.67 -17.64 32.66
CA GLU A 445 -7.96 -17.15 33.14
C GLU A 445 -7.81 -15.68 33.51
N PHE A 446 -8.53 -14.81 32.82
CA PHE A 446 -8.48 -13.37 32.99
C PHE A 446 -9.89 -12.77 32.79
N LEU A 447 -10.32 -11.89 33.72
CA LEU A 447 -11.67 -11.29 33.72
C LEU A 447 -12.82 -12.31 33.63
N GLY A 448 -12.63 -13.52 34.23
CA GLY A 448 -13.63 -14.57 34.22
C GLY A 448 -13.71 -15.40 32.94
N GLU A 449 -12.84 -15.17 32.00
CA GLU A 449 -12.77 -15.87 30.72
C GLU A 449 -11.39 -16.53 30.52
N THR A 450 -11.32 -17.54 29.64
CA THR A 450 -10.07 -18.26 29.34
C THR A 450 -9.56 -17.89 27.96
N TYR A 451 -8.31 -17.46 27.88
CA TYR A 451 -7.63 -17.09 26.63
C TYR A 451 -6.43 -18.00 26.41
N ASP A 452 -6.24 -18.50 25.19
CA ASP A 452 -4.99 -19.17 24.83
C ASP A 452 -3.84 -18.16 24.92
N VAL A 453 -2.64 -18.63 25.26
CA VAL A 453 -1.41 -17.81 25.20
C VAL A 453 -0.50 -18.37 24.13
N TRP A 454 -0.10 -17.50 23.21
CA TRP A 454 0.67 -17.84 22.04
C TRP A 454 1.86 -16.92 21.87
N SER A 455 2.88 -17.38 21.14
CA SER A 455 3.94 -16.55 20.57
C SER A 455 4.33 -17.12 19.19
N PHE A 456 4.62 -16.28 18.24
CA PHE A 456 5.15 -16.72 16.94
C PHE A 456 6.59 -17.21 17.06
N ASP A 457 7.37 -16.73 18.06
CA ASP A 457 8.68 -17.29 18.38
C ASP A 457 8.51 -18.68 19.04
N ALA A 458 9.00 -19.70 18.35
CA ALA A 458 8.90 -21.09 18.82
C ALA A 458 9.68 -21.35 20.11
N LYS A 459 10.84 -20.65 20.32
CA LYS A 459 11.66 -20.75 21.51
C LYS A 459 10.94 -20.13 22.68
N LEU A 460 10.50 -18.88 22.56
CA LEU A 460 9.71 -18.20 23.58
C LEU A 460 8.47 -19.00 23.96
N ARG A 461 7.75 -19.52 22.99
CA ARG A 461 6.57 -20.36 23.21
C ARG A 461 6.87 -21.63 24.02
N ALA A 462 8.03 -22.26 23.78
CA ALA A 462 8.47 -23.45 24.56
C ALA A 462 8.86 -23.05 25.98
N GLU A 463 9.58 -21.95 26.16
CA GLU A 463 9.98 -21.40 27.48
C GLU A 463 8.76 -21.03 28.33
N LEU A 464 7.79 -20.33 27.74
CA LEU A 464 6.55 -19.97 28.43
C LEU A 464 5.78 -21.21 28.95
N ARG A 465 5.70 -22.27 28.13
CA ARG A 465 5.05 -23.53 28.53
C ARG A 465 5.80 -24.25 29.65
N ALA A 466 7.11 -24.19 29.64
CA ALA A 466 7.95 -24.83 30.66
C ALA A 466 7.90 -24.09 32.02
N ALA A 467 7.83 -22.76 31.96
CA ALA A 467 7.92 -21.89 33.12
C ALA A 467 6.60 -21.77 33.92
N HIS A 468 5.43 -21.97 33.29
CA HIS A 468 4.14 -21.66 33.91
C HIS A 468 3.25 -22.93 34.09
N LYS A 469 2.85 -23.21 35.34
CA LYS A 469 2.01 -24.35 35.70
C LYS A 469 0.58 -23.93 36.02
N ALA A 470 -0.38 -24.84 35.82
CA ALA A 470 -1.78 -24.59 36.08
C ALA A 470 -2.04 -24.07 37.50
N GLY A 471 -2.81 -22.99 37.60
CA GLY A 471 -3.15 -22.32 38.87
C GLY A 471 -2.15 -21.26 39.32
N GLU A 472 -0.96 -21.19 38.73
CA GLU A 472 0.02 -20.16 39.07
C GLU A 472 -0.40 -18.77 38.52
N PRO A 473 -0.03 -17.69 39.23
CA PRO A 473 -0.18 -16.35 38.70
C PRO A 473 0.65 -16.19 37.40
N PHE A 474 0.07 -15.53 36.40
CA PHE A 474 0.77 -15.23 35.15
C PHE A 474 0.51 -13.78 34.77
N ARG A 475 1.59 -12.99 34.68
CA ARG A 475 1.56 -11.57 34.37
C ARG A 475 2.35 -11.32 33.11
N PHE A 476 1.73 -10.66 32.15
CA PHE A 476 2.35 -10.33 30.87
C PHE A 476 1.56 -9.26 30.14
N TYR A 477 2.15 -8.70 29.10
CA TYR A 477 1.45 -7.98 28.06
C TYR A 477 1.17 -8.92 26.89
N GLY A 478 -0.02 -8.86 26.31
CA GLY A 478 -0.39 -9.70 25.19
C GLY A 478 -1.28 -8.94 24.20
N GLU A 479 -1.00 -9.07 22.93
CA GLU A 479 -1.88 -8.59 21.87
C GLU A 479 -3.10 -9.51 21.79
N LEU A 480 -4.28 -8.94 21.91
CA LEU A 480 -5.52 -9.71 21.84
C LEU A 480 -5.80 -10.09 20.38
N GLY A 481 -5.98 -11.36 20.14
CA GLY A 481 -6.28 -11.90 18.82
C GLY A 481 -7.27 -13.04 18.85
N GLN A 482 -7.61 -13.52 17.67
CA GLN A 482 -8.45 -14.70 17.52
C GLN A 482 -7.84 -15.63 16.47
N TYR A 483 -7.73 -16.92 16.81
CA TYR A 483 -7.32 -17.93 15.84
C TYR A 483 -8.42 -18.99 15.73
N LYS A 484 -8.99 -19.12 14.54
CA LYS A 484 -10.23 -19.83 14.30
C LYS A 484 -11.30 -19.26 15.26
N GLU A 485 -12.06 -19.94 15.98
CA GLU A 485 -13.06 -19.41 16.91
C GLU A 485 -12.53 -19.15 18.33
N ARG A 486 -11.19 -19.14 18.52
CA ARG A 486 -10.58 -19.10 19.86
C ARG A 486 -9.83 -17.82 20.11
N TRP A 487 -10.20 -17.13 21.18
CA TRP A 487 -9.53 -15.94 21.64
C TRP A 487 -8.20 -16.27 22.29
N GLN A 488 -7.19 -15.48 22.00
CA GLN A 488 -5.83 -15.66 22.47
C GLN A 488 -5.14 -14.33 22.76
N PHE A 489 -4.12 -14.39 23.61
CA PHE A 489 -3.13 -13.35 23.73
C PHE A 489 -1.85 -13.80 23.02
N VAL A 490 -1.31 -12.94 22.16
CA VAL A 490 -0.02 -13.15 21.50
C VAL A 490 1.04 -12.36 22.25
N ILE A 491 2.04 -13.05 22.77
CA ILE A 491 3.24 -12.44 23.37
C ILE A 491 4.28 -12.32 22.26
N GLN A 492 4.56 -11.09 21.87
CA GLN A 492 5.44 -10.78 20.74
C GLN A 492 6.93 -10.85 21.12
N ASP A 493 7.28 -10.54 22.37
CA ASP A 493 8.65 -10.50 22.87
C ASP A 493 8.75 -11.03 24.31
N ALA A 494 9.91 -11.58 24.68
CA ALA A 494 10.14 -12.08 26.05
C ALA A 494 10.06 -10.97 27.12
N SER A 495 10.39 -9.72 26.79
CA SER A 495 10.27 -8.57 27.68
C SER A 495 8.82 -8.24 28.06
N TRP A 496 7.85 -8.78 27.37
CA TRP A 496 6.42 -8.63 27.67
C TRP A 496 5.96 -9.47 28.87
N VAL A 497 6.79 -10.42 29.32
CA VAL A 497 6.52 -11.24 30.50
C VAL A 497 7.05 -10.54 31.76
N LYS A 498 6.23 -10.51 32.83
CA LYS A 498 6.53 -9.80 34.08
C LYS A 498 6.84 -10.76 35.23
#